data_2118b05ae6aaef327918c7cc84bb0a56
#
_entry.id   2118b05ae6aaef327918c7cc84bb0a56
#
_cell.length_a   1.000
_cell.length_b   1.000
_cell.length_c   1.000
_cell.angle_alpha   90.00
_cell.angle_beta   90.00
_cell.angle_gamma   90.00
#
_symmetry.space_group_name_H-M   'P 1'
#
loop_
_entity.id
_entity.type
_entity.pdbx_description
1 polymer ?
#
loop_
_entity_poly.entity_id
_entity_poly.type
_entity_poly.pdbx_seq_one_letter_code
_entity_poly.pdbx_strand_id
1 'polypeptide(L)'
;MVLLGVSGGPDSMYLLHKTFKKRKDIIVATVNYNIRDDSYIDVEIVKEYCQKNNIVLEVLEIDKKAIFKGNFEEKARKIRFDFFAALYKKYNCEFLLLAHHKDDFLETAIMQKRSRRKPFYYGIKEENFIDGMKVVRPLVFKKFKREIIEELNFLKLKFAIDKTNELAIYQRNKIRKELLKLSEDEKNILINDILLENQNLSIIENAINEEFLFWEKHNFSQEIFSNLKHKKESVFKFIHSFYNDIKLSSQKINSIIDFILSKNRTSSF
;
A
#
# COMPACT_ATOMS: atom_id res chain seq x y z
N MET A 1 19.41 -7.19 6.64
CA MET A 1 19.26 -7.30 5.17
C MET A 1 18.03 -6.56 4.71
N VAL A 2 17.93 -6.22 3.43
CA VAL A 2 16.77 -5.53 2.88
C VAL A 2 16.19 -6.31 1.71
N LEU A 3 14.88 -6.52 1.72
CA LEU A 3 14.15 -7.18 0.65
C LEU A 3 13.63 -6.11 -0.34
N LEU A 4 13.83 -6.33 -1.64
CA LEU A 4 13.30 -5.48 -2.70
C LEU A 4 12.28 -6.26 -3.53
N GLY A 5 11.06 -5.76 -3.64
CA GLY A 5 10.08 -6.25 -4.61
C GLY A 5 10.33 -5.62 -5.98
N VAL A 6 10.80 -6.42 -6.95
CA VAL A 6 11.21 -5.96 -8.27
C VAL A 6 10.41 -6.67 -9.35
N SER A 7 9.73 -5.91 -10.21
CA SER A 7 8.88 -6.43 -11.28
C SER A 7 9.53 -6.42 -12.68
N GLY A 8 10.77 -5.92 -12.80
CA GLY A 8 11.41 -5.68 -14.10
C GLY A 8 11.04 -4.35 -14.76
N GLY A 9 9.94 -3.72 -14.34
CA GLY A 9 9.53 -2.40 -14.84
C GLY A 9 10.43 -1.26 -14.36
N PRO A 10 10.32 -0.07 -14.99
CA PRO A 10 11.28 1.03 -14.78
C PRO A 10 11.42 1.44 -13.32
N ASP A 11 10.30 1.60 -12.58
CA ASP A 11 10.33 2.08 -11.20
C ASP A 11 11.10 1.13 -10.29
N SER A 12 10.84 -0.17 -10.43
CA SER A 12 11.46 -1.20 -9.62
C SER A 12 12.94 -1.41 -9.97
N MET A 13 13.31 -1.34 -11.25
CA MET A 13 14.71 -1.41 -11.69
C MET A 13 15.51 -0.18 -11.24
N TYR A 14 14.89 1.00 -11.26
CA TYR A 14 15.48 2.21 -10.72
C TYR A 14 15.74 2.09 -9.20
N LEU A 15 14.73 1.66 -8.44
CA LEU A 15 14.89 1.45 -7.00
C LEU A 15 15.99 0.44 -6.70
N LEU A 16 16.01 -0.69 -7.42
CA LEU A 16 17.05 -1.72 -7.29
C LEU A 16 18.45 -1.11 -7.52
N HIS A 17 18.64 -0.38 -8.62
CA HIS A 17 19.92 0.24 -8.92
C HIS A 17 20.36 1.25 -7.84
N LYS A 18 19.46 2.15 -7.43
CA LYS A 18 19.77 3.17 -6.41
C LYS A 18 20.07 2.54 -5.05
N THR A 19 19.37 1.47 -4.69
CA THR A 19 19.60 0.75 -3.43
C THR A 19 20.94 0.03 -3.47
N PHE A 20 21.25 -0.69 -4.56
CA PHE A 20 22.51 -1.42 -4.74
C PHE A 20 23.74 -0.49 -4.71
N LYS A 21 23.63 0.73 -5.21
CA LYS A 21 24.71 1.73 -5.10
C LYS A 21 25.01 2.17 -3.66
N LYS A 22 24.04 2.08 -2.77
CA LYS A 22 24.16 2.53 -1.38
C LYS A 22 24.49 1.41 -0.40
N ARG A 23 24.00 0.18 -0.66
CA ARG A 23 24.19 -0.97 0.22
C ARG A 23 24.25 -2.28 -0.57
N LYS A 24 24.93 -3.28 -0.03
CA LYS A 24 25.14 -4.58 -0.70
C LYS A 24 24.35 -5.74 -0.09
N ASP A 25 23.82 -5.55 1.10
CA ASP A 25 23.06 -6.54 1.86
C ASP A 25 21.57 -6.58 1.44
N ILE A 26 21.34 -6.78 0.15
CA ILE A 26 20.03 -6.77 -0.48
C ILE A 26 19.65 -8.14 -1.04
N ILE A 27 18.36 -8.44 -0.99
CA ILE A 27 17.73 -9.59 -1.63
C ILE A 27 16.63 -9.07 -2.56
N VAL A 28 16.58 -9.57 -3.75
CA VAL A 28 15.57 -9.22 -4.74
C VAL A 28 14.54 -10.33 -4.82
N ALA A 29 13.26 -9.95 -4.76
CA ALA A 29 12.12 -10.83 -4.97
C ALA A 29 11.33 -10.38 -6.21
N THR A 30 11.11 -11.30 -7.13
CA THR A 30 10.27 -11.08 -8.32
C THR A 30 9.20 -12.16 -8.44
N VAL A 31 8.04 -11.81 -8.99
CA VAL A 31 6.92 -12.73 -9.21
C VAL A 31 6.56 -12.71 -10.69
N ASN A 32 6.64 -13.86 -11.34
CA ASN A 32 6.12 -14.05 -12.67
C ASN A 32 4.73 -14.66 -12.61
N TYR A 33 3.71 -13.91 -13.01
CA TYR A 33 2.33 -14.39 -13.05
C TYR A 33 2.00 -15.19 -14.31
N ASN A 34 2.90 -15.24 -15.28
CA ASN A 34 2.73 -15.92 -16.57
C ASN A 34 1.42 -15.54 -17.32
N ILE A 35 0.99 -14.27 -17.19
CA ILE A 35 -0.24 -13.76 -17.82
C ILE A 35 -0.03 -13.52 -19.31
N ARG A 36 1.16 -13.03 -19.68
CA ARG A 36 1.57 -12.75 -21.05
C ARG A 36 2.61 -13.78 -21.47
N ASP A 37 2.64 -14.12 -22.75
CA ASP A 37 3.65 -15.04 -23.27
C ASP A 37 5.07 -14.50 -23.16
N ASP A 38 5.23 -13.18 -23.13
CA ASP A 38 6.50 -12.47 -22.99
C ASP A 38 6.84 -12.05 -21.56
N SER A 39 6.06 -12.46 -20.55
CA SER A 39 6.29 -12.08 -19.14
C SER A 39 7.63 -12.57 -18.58
N TYR A 40 8.23 -13.60 -19.18
CA TYR A 40 9.55 -14.07 -18.82
C TYR A 40 10.64 -13.01 -19.07
N ILE A 41 10.43 -12.09 -20.04
CA ILE A 41 11.39 -11.01 -20.35
C ILE A 41 11.58 -10.10 -19.14
N ASP A 42 10.52 -9.80 -18.41
CA ASP A 42 10.56 -8.97 -17.21
C ASP A 42 11.48 -9.61 -16.16
N VAL A 43 11.36 -10.92 -15.97
CA VAL A 43 12.17 -11.71 -15.03
C VAL A 43 13.63 -11.78 -15.49
N GLU A 44 13.89 -12.02 -16.77
CA GLU A 44 15.25 -12.10 -17.31
C GLU A 44 16.01 -10.77 -17.14
N ILE A 45 15.36 -9.62 -17.32
CA ILE A 45 15.96 -8.30 -17.04
C ILE A 45 16.42 -8.20 -15.58
N VAL A 46 15.59 -8.63 -14.64
CA VAL A 46 15.92 -8.63 -13.21
C VAL A 46 17.08 -9.59 -12.93
N LYS A 47 17.03 -10.78 -13.53
CA LYS A 47 18.02 -11.86 -13.36
C LYS A 47 19.39 -11.42 -13.92
N GLU A 48 19.44 -10.87 -15.13
CA GLU A 48 20.68 -10.32 -15.71
C GLU A 48 21.30 -9.27 -14.77
N TYR A 49 20.49 -8.35 -14.25
CA TYR A 49 20.97 -7.32 -13.33
C TYR A 49 21.53 -7.93 -12.04
N CYS A 50 20.80 -8.88 -11.45
CA CYS A 50 21.19 -9.53 -10.19
C CYS A 50 22.47 -10.36 -10.37
N GLN A 51 22.57 -11.15 -11.44
CA GLN A 51 23.77 -11.94 -11.76
C GLN A 51 25.01 -11.07 -11.95
N LYS A 52 24.89 -10.00 -12.74
CA LYS A 52 26.00 -9.05 -12.98
C LYS A 52 26.53 -8.41 -11.70
N ASN A 53 25.70 -8.27 -10.70
CA ASN A 53 26.01 -7.56 -9.46
C ASN A 53 26.14 -8.46 -8.23
N ASN A 54 26.10 -9.80 -8.41
CA ASN A 54 26.14 -10.80 -7.34
C ASN A 54 25.07 -10.58 -6.26
N ILE A 55 23.83 -10.28 -6.70
CA ILE A 55 22.68 -10.07 -5.81
C ILE A 55 21.86 -11.34 -5.76
N VAL A 56 21.43 -11.73 -4.55
CA VAL A 56 20.53 -12.87 -4.35
C VAL A 56 19.16 -12.53 -4.96
N LEU A 57 18.69 -13.39 -5.85
CA LEU A 57 17.38 -13.27 -6.51
C LEU A 57 16.51 -14.49 -6.15
N GLU A 58 15.33 -14.21 -5.63
CA GLU A 58 14.25 -15.17 -5.41
C GLU A 58 13.14 -14.92 -6.42
N VAL A 59 12.74 -15.96 -7.13
CA VAL A 59 11.70 -15.89 -8.17
C VAL A 59 10.53 -16.77 -7.79
N LEU A 60 9.32 -16.23 -7.80
CA LEU A 60 8.09 -17.00 -7.69
C LEU A 60 7.44 -17.10 -9.07
N GLU A 61 7.40 -18.34 -9.60
CA GLU A 61 6.69 -18.63 -10.84
C GLU A 61 5.26 -19.12 -10.54
N ILE A 62 4.26 -18.44 -11.10
CA ILE A 62 2.86 -18.85 -10.99
C ILE A 62 2.47 -19.67 -12.23
N ASP A 63 1.85 -20.82 -12.03
CA ASP A 63 1.42 -21.68 -13.13
C ASP A 63 0.43 -20.91 -14.03
N LYS A 64 0.65 -20.95 -15.36
CA LYS A 64 -0.27 -20.42 -16.38
C LYS A 64 -1.70 -20.94 -16.23
N LYS A 65 -1.87 -22.15 -15.67
CA LYS A 65 -3.15 -22.79 -15.42
C LYS A 65 -3.85 -22.30 -14.14
N ALA A 66 -3.16 -21.51 -13.30
CA ALA A 66 -3.77 -20.90 -12.13
C ALA A 66 -4.85 -19.91 -12.58
N ILE A 67 -6.08 -20.41 -12.69
CA ILE A 67 -7.22 -19.59 -13.14
C ILE A 67 -7.59 -18.64 -12.01
N PHE A 68 -7.25 -17.38 -12.19
CA PHE A 68 -7.67 -16.30 -11.29
C PHE A 68 -9.14 -15.94 -11.56
N LYS A 69 -10.07 -16.73 -10.99
CA LYS A 69 -11.49 -16.36 -11.00
C LYS A 69 -11.71 -15.15 -10.08
N GLY A 70 -12.38 -14.11 -10.57
CA GLY A 70 -12.72 -12.90 -9.81
C GLY A 70 -11.66 -11.79 -9.93
N ASN A 71 -11.46 -11.01 -8.85
CA ASN A 71 -10.55 -9.87 -8.87
C ASN A 71 -9.08 -10.33 -8.92
N PHE A 72 -8.52 -10.37 -10.14
CA PHE A 72 -7.13 -10.76 -10.39
C PHE A 72 -6.13 -9.92 -9.58
N GLU A 73 -6.31 -8.60 -9.57
CA GLU A 73 -5.35 -7.69 -8.91
C GLU A 73 -5.25 -7.95 -7.41
N GLU A 74 -6.38 -8.20 -6.75
CA GLU A 74 -6.42 -8.50 -5.31
C GLU A 74 -5.69 -9.82 -5.01
N LYS A 75 -5.96 -10.86 -5.80
CA LYS A 75 -5.30 -12.16 -5.64
C LYS A 75 -3.83 -12.10 -5.94
N ALA A 76 -3.44 -11.47 -7.04
CA ALA A 76 -2.05 -11.27 -7.41
C ALA A 76 -1.28 -10.49 -6.32
N ARG A 77 -1.94 -9.46 -5.76
CA ARG A 77 -1.40 -8.70 -4.64
C ARG A 77 -1.20 -9.61 -3.41
N LYS A 78 -2.20 -10.42 -3.05
CA LYS A 78 -2.10 -11.34 -1.92
C LYS A 78 -0.93 -12.31 -2.10
N ILE A 79 -0.86 -13.03 -3.22
CA ILE A 79 0.22 -13.98 -3.53
C ILE A 79 1.60 -13.30 -3.41
N ARG A 80 1.74 -12.10 -3.96
CA ARG A 80 2.98 -11.34 -3.91
C ARG A 80 3.38 -10.97 -2.49
N PHE A 81 2.43 -10.52 -1.66
CA PHE A 81 2.73 -10.16 -0.27
C PHE A 81 2.99 -11.39 0.60
N ASP A 82 2.29 -12.51 0.39
CA ASP A 82 2.58 -13.79 1.05
C ASP A 82 4.01 -14.26 0.73
N PHE A 83 4.43 -14.16 -0.53
CA PHE A 83 5.80 -14.47 -0.94
C PHE A 83 6.84 -13.54 -0.29
N PHE A 84 6.58 -12.23 -0.30
CA PHE A 84 7.46 -11.27 0.36
C PHE A 84 7.58 -11.54 1.86
N ALA A 85 6.48 -11.87 2.55
CA ALA A 85 6.49 -12.18 3.97
C ALA A 85 7.33 -13.44 4.29
N ALA A 86 7.23 -14.48 3.45
CA ALA A 86 8.06 -15.68 3.58
C ALA A 86 9.55 -15.35 3.44
N LEU A 87 9.93 -14.57 2.43
CA LEU A 87 11.32 -14.15 2.22
C LEU A 87 11.82 -13.18 3.30
N TYR A 88 10.98 -12.24 3.72
CA TYR A 88 11.29 -11.30 4.79
C TYR A 88 11.70 -12.02 6.07
N LYS A 89 10.96 -13.08 6.43
CA LYS A 89 11.27 -13.93 7.57
C LYS A 89 12.50 -14.82 7.31
N LYS A 90 12.58 -15.48 6.13
CA LYS A 90 13.69 -16.36 5.76
C LYS A 90 15.06 -15.68 5.88
N TYR A 91 15.14 -14.44 5.44
CA TYR A 91 16.38 -13.68 5.39
C TYR A 91 16.54 -12.67 6.54
N ASN A 92 15.64 -12.68 7.51
CA ASN A 92 15.62 -11.73 8.63
C ASN A 92 15.78 -10.27 8.15
N CYS A 93 14.90 -9.86 7.22
CA CYS A 93 14.98 -8.55 6.61
C CYS A 93 14.48 -7.44 7.55
N GLU A 94 15.10 -6.27 7.50
CA GLU A 94 14.68 -5.07 8.25
C GLU A 94 13.53 -4.33 7.56
N PHE A 95 13.57 -4.30 6.22
CA PHE A 95 12.61 -3.57 5.38
C PHE A 95 12.26 -4.37 4.14
N LEU A 96 11.02 -4.18 3.67
CA LEU A 96 10.60 -4.46 2.30
C LEU A 96 10.55 -3.13 1.54
N LEU A 97 11.36 -2.97 0.51
CA LEU A 97 11.36 -1.79 -0.35
C LEU A 97 10.46 -2.00 -1.57
N LEU A 98 9.58 -1.03 -1.83
CA LEU A 98 8.69 -0.99 -2.99
C LEU A 98 8.85 0.34 -3.74
N ALA A 99 8.76 0.29 -5.06
CA ALA A 99 9.09 1.39 -5.95
C ALA A 99 7.92 2.35 -6.26
N HIS A 100 6.98 2.52 -5.33
CA HIS A 100 5.93 3.53 -5.52
C HIS A 100 6.54 4.94 -5.54
N HIS A 101 6.02 5.79 -6.41
CA HIS A 101 6.55 7.13 -6.68
C HIS A 101 5.46 8.22 -6.53
N LYS A 102 5.79 9.49 -6.78
CA LYS A 102 4.87 10.64 -6.60
C LYS A 102 3.57 10.49 -7.39
N ASP A 103 3.61 9.99 -8.62
CA ASP A 103 2.38 9.81 -9.40
C ASP A 103 1.47 8.74 -8.78
N ASP A 104 2.02 7.64 -8.22
CA ASP A 104 1.22 6.62 -7.52
C ASP A 104 0.54 7.19 -6.26
N PHE A 105 1.24 8.08 -5.53
CA PHE A 105 0.67 8.79 -4.39
C PHE A 105 -0.53 9.63 -4.82
N LEU A 106 -0.38 10.45 -5.87
CA LEU A 106 -1.46 11.28 -6.40
C LEU A 106 -2.62 10.46 -6.92
N GLU A 107 -2.35 9.42 -7.74
CA GLU A 107 -3.39 8.51 -8.24
C GLU A 107 -4.23 7.95 -7.10
N THR A 108 -3.56 7.44 -6.06
CA THR A 108 -4.24 6.83 -4.91
C THR A 108 -5.04 7.86 -4.12
N ALA A 109 -4.46 9.01 -3.83
CA ALA A 109 -5.14 10.08 -3.09
C ALA A 109 -6.39 10.58 -3.82
N ILE A 110 -6.30 10.81 -5.14
CA ILE A 110 -7.43 11.26 -5.96
C ILE A 110 -8.51 10.18 -6.02
N MET A 111 -8.15 8.91 -6.17
CA MET A 111 -9.11 7.79 -6.12
C MET A 111 -9.85 7.75 -4.78
N GLN A 112 -9.14 7.90 -3.67
CA GLN A 112 -9.72 7.91 -2.33
C GLN A 112 -10.65 9.12 -2.13
N LYS A 113 -10.24 10.32 -2.58
CA LYS A 113 -11.09 11.54 -2.51
C LYS A 113 -12.36 11.42 -3.34
N ARG A 114 -12.30 10.77 -4.50
CA ARG A 114 -13.47 10.51 -5.36
C ARG A 114 -14.36 9.39 -4.82
N SER A 115 -13.81 8.49 -4.02
CA SER A 115 -14.62 7.52 -3.31
C SER A 115 -15.33 8.22 -2.14
N ARG A 116 -16.52 7.72 -1.75
CA ARG A 116 -17.21 8.25 -0.56
C ARG A 116 -16.58 7.80 0.77
N ARG A 117 -15.43 7.14 0.72
CA ARG A 117 -14.68 6.67 1.90
C ARG A 117 -13.90 7.84 2.49
N LYS A 118 -13.85 7.92 3.80
CA LYS A 118 -13.08 8.89 4.55
C LYS A 118 -11.92 8.17 5.24
N PRO A 119 -10.78 7.99 4.57
CA PRO A 119 -9.60 7.39 5.19
C PRO A 119 -8.95 8.37 6.17
N PHE A 120 -8.17 7.88 7.12
CA PHE A 120 -7.31 8.71 7.97
C PHE A 120 -6.02 9.16 7.28
N TYR A 121 -5.78 8.71 6.04
CA TYR A 121 -4.64 9.11 5.24
C TYR A 121 -4.95 8.97 3.75
N TYR A 122 -4.81 10.04 3.02
CA TYR A 122 -4.92 10.06 1.56
C TYR A 122 -3.58 9.75 0.90
N GLY A 123 -3.60 8.92 -0.13
CA GLY A 123 -2.42 8.49 -0.87
C GLY A 123 -1.76 7.24 -0.29
N ILE A 124 -0.47 7.10 -0.56
CA ILE A 124 0.35 5.96 -0.13
C ILE A 124 1.34 6.46 0.92
N LYS A 125 1.36 5.84 2.10
CA LYS A 125 2.34 6.15 3.16
C LYS A 125 3.75 5.78 2.71
N GLU A 126 4.74 6.61 3.02
CA GLU A 126 6.16 6.30 2.77
C GLU A 126 6.58 5.05 3.53
N GLU A 127 6.14 4.93 4.77
CA GLU A 127 6.37 3.75 5.59
C GLU A 127 5.05 3.26 6.21
N ASN A 128 4.89 1.95 6.27
CA ASN A 128 3.82 1.30 7.04
C ASN A 128 4.14 -0.18 7.27
N PHE A 129 3.37 -0.82 8.16
CA PHE A 129 3.43 -2.26 8.36
C PHE A 129 2.36 -2.96 7.51
N ILE A 130 2.75 -4.06 6.86
CA ILE A 130 1.85 -4.95 6.11
C ILE A 130 2.29 -6.38 6.44
N ASP A 131 1.40 -7.20 6.94
CA ASP A 131 1.64 -8.62 7.28
C ASP A 131 2.92 -8.82 8.12
N GLY A 132 3.14 -7.93 9.10
CA GLY A 132 4.32 -7.96 9.98
C GLY A 132 5.61 -7.41 9.36
N MET A 133 5.62 -7.06 8.08
CA MET A 133 6.77 -6.46 7.41
C MET A 133 6.75 -4.94 7.52
N LYS A 134 7.88 -4.31 7.83
CA LYS A 134 8.07 -2.87 7.65
C LYS A 134 8.29 -2.58 6.16
N VAL A 135 7.29 -2.00 5.52
CA VAL A 135 7.31 -1.64 4.09
C VAL A 135 7.71 -0.19 3.94
N VAL A 136 8.74 0.08 3.12
CA VAL A 136 9.25 1.43 2.85
C VAL A 136 9.20 1.72 1.35
N ARG A 137 8.82 2.94 0.99
CA ARG A 137 8.67 3.41 -0.40
C ARG A 137 9.51 4.67 -0.63
N PRO A 138 10.81 4.51 -0.86
CA PRO A 138 11.75 5.63 -0.85
C PRO A 138 11.51 6.67 -1.96
N LEU A 139 10.73 6.34 -2.99
CA LEU A 139 10.50 7.21 -4.14
C LEU A 139 9.20 8.02 -4.05
N VAL A 140 8.31 7.68 -3.10
CA VAL A 140 6.93 8.19 -3.05
C VAL A 140 6.83 9.72 -2.94
N PHE A 141 7.83 10.37 -2.35
CA PHE A 141 7.92 11.85 -2.27
C PHE A 141 9.17 12.43 -2.95
N LYS A 142 9.95 11.57 -3.65
CA LYS A 142 11.23 12.00 -4.22
C LYS A 142 11.25 12.05 -5.73
N LYS A 143 10.48 11.21 -6.41
CA LYS A 143 10.56 11.06 -7.87
C LYS A 143 9.20 10.98 -8.53
N PHE A 144 9.07 11.64 -9.68
CA PHE A 144 8.02 11.36 -10.66
C PHE A 144 8.46 10.25 -11.62
N LYS A 145 7.49 9.59 -12.23
CA LYS A 145 7.72 8.54 -13.24
C LYS A 145 8.62 9.00 -14.37
N ARG A 146 8.44 10.23 -14.85
CA ARG A 146 9.23 10.81 -15.93
C ARG A 146 10.71 10.89 -15.55
N GLU A 147 11.00 11.44 -14.37
CA GLU A 147 12.38 11.54 -13.87
C GLU A 147 13.07 10.18 -13.73
N ILE A 148 12.30 9.15 -13.31
CA ILE A 148 12.79 7.77 -13.21
C ILE A 148 13.21 7.25 -14.58
N ILE A 149 12.38 7.43 -15.60
CA ILE A 149 12.65 6.96 -16.96
C ILE A 149 13.84 7.72 -17.57
N GLU A 150 13.91 9.04 -17.39
CA GLU A 150 15.03 9.87 -17.86
C GLU A 150 16.37 9.41 -17.26
N GLU A 151 16.41 9.17 -15.93
CA GLU A 151 17.63 8.67 -15.29
C GLU A 151 18.00 7.25 -15.74
N LEU A 152 17.02 6.34 -15.91
CA LEU A 152 17.30 4.99 -16.42
C LEU A 152 17.89 5.01 -17.83
N ASN A 153 17.36 5.85 -18.70
CA ASN A 153 17.85 6.02 -20.07
C ASN A 153 19.27 6.61 -20.07
N PHE A 154 19.53 7.62 -19.24
CA PHE A 154 20.87 8.20 -19.08
C PHE A 154 21.88 7.14 -18.61
N LEU A 155 21.47 6.29 -17.66
CA LEU A 155 22.30 5.21 -17.12
C LEU A 155 22.36 3.98 -18.03
N LYS A 156 21.62 3.96 -19.14
CA LYS A 156 21.50 2.83 -20.08
C LYS A 156 21.12 1.53 -19.39
N LEU A 157 20.24 1.63 -18.37
CA LEU A 157 19.75 0.47 -17.65
C LEU A 157 18.55 -0.14 -18.37
N LYS A 158 18.56 -1.46 -18.51
CA LYS A 158 17.44 -2.20 -19.11
C LYS A 158 16.25 -2.21 -18.15
N PHE A 159 15.05 -2.09 -18.68
CA PHE A 159 13.79 -2.26 -18.00
C PHE A 159 12.70 -2.73 -18.97
N ALA A 160 11.69 -3.41 -18.45
CA ALA A 160 10.55 -3.85 -19.25
C ALA A 160 9.53 -2.72 -19.42
N ILE A 161 8.93 -2.62 -20.61
CA ILE A 161 7.82 -1.72 -20.90
C ILE A 161 6.56 -2.57 -20.93
N ASP A 162 5.69 -2.40 -19.94
CA ASP A 162 4.42 -3.11 -19.88
C ASP A 162 3.41 -2.50 -20.86
N LYS A 163 3.11 -3.24 -21.92
CA LYS A 163 2.12 -2.86 -22.95
C LYS A 163 0.67 -3.11 -22.49
N THR A 164 0.46 -3.87 -21.41
CA THR A 164 -0.88 -4.24 -20.95
C THR A 164 -1.50 -3.24 -19.96
N ASN A 165 -0.78 -2.20 -19.57
CA ASN A 165 -1.27 -1.10 -18.73
C ASN A 165 -2.49 -0.35 -19.33
N GLU A 166 -2.89 -0.66 -20.58
CA GLU A 166 -4.08 -0.08 -21.20
C GLU A 166 -5.40 -0.65 -20.64
N LEU A 167 -5.39 -1.85 -20.07
CA LEU A 167 -6.58 -2.55 -19.59
C LEU A 167 -6.84 -2.38 -18.09
N ALA A 168 -5.87 -1.92 -17.34
CA ALA A 168 -6.00 -1.78 -15.89
C ALA A 168 -6.86 -0.58 -15.50
N ILE A 169 -8.05 -0.89 -15.06
CA ILE A 169 -8.98 -0.05 -14.29
C ILE A 169 -9.23 1.34 -14.89
N TYR A 170 -10.31 1.46 -15.61
CA TYR A 170 -10.83 2.67 -16.26
C TYR A 170 -10.69 3.96 -15.41
N GLN A 171 -10.93 3.88 -14.10
CA GLN A 171 -10.82 5.05 -13.22
C GLN A 171 -9.37 5.50 -13.01
N ARG A 172 -8.42 4.56 -12.82
CA ARG A 172 -7.01 4.88 -12.61
C ARG A 172 -6.37 5.48 -13.87
N ASN A 173 -6.70 4.92 -15.03
CA ASN A 173 -6.24 5.46 -16.32
C ASN A 173 -6.82 6.86 -16.60
N LYS A 174 -8.07 7.12 -16.19
CA LYS A 174 -8.64 8.48 -16.29
C LYS A 174 -7.85 9.48 -15.43
N ILE A 175 -7.55 9.13 -14.19
CA ILE A 175 -6.75 9.97 -13.30
C ILE A 175 -5.34 10.19 -13.86
N ARG A 176 -4.69 9.16 -14.39
CA ARG A 176 -3.38 9.30 -15.06
C ARG A 176 -3.43 10.31 -16.20
N LYS A 177 -4.45 10.19 -17.07
CA LYS A 177 -4.63 11.14 -18.19
C LYS A 177 -4.86 12.58 -17.71
N GLU A 178 -5.54 12.77 -16.59
CA GLU A 178 -5.73 14.09 -15.97
C GLU A 178 -4.40 14.61 -15.42
N LEU A 179 -3.66 13.78 -14.67
CA LEU A 179 -2.36 14.14 -14.11
C LEU A 179 -1.29 14.43 -15.17
N LEU A 180 -1.34 13.79 -16.34
CA LEU A 180 -0.43 14.07 -17.44
C LEU A 180 -0.57 15.47 -18.02
N LYS A 181 -1.69 16.16 -17.77
CA LYS A 181 -1.92 17.54 -18.23
C LYS A 181 -1.30 18.58 -17.28
N LEU A 182 -0.92 18.17 -16.09
CA LEU A 182 -0.34 19.03 -15.07
C LEU A 182 1.19 19.02 -15.17
N SER A 183 1.78 20.21 -14.95
CA SER A 183 3.21 20.37 -14.73
C SER A 183 3.64 19.66 -13.43
N GLU A 184 4.94 19.44 -13.26
CA GLU A 184 5.47 18.86 -12.02
C GLU A 184 5.28 19.80 -10.83
N ASP A 185 5.31 21.12 -11.05
CA ASP A 185 5.06 22.11 -10.00
C ASP A 185 3.61 22.05 -9.52
N GLU A 186 2.64 21.99 -10.44
CA GLU A 186 1.23 21.80 -10.09
C GLU A 186 0.99 20.49 -9.34
N LYS A 187 1.64 19.41 -9.75
CA LYS A 187 1.58 18.13 -9.04
C LYS A 187 2.20 18.21 -7.64
N ASN A 188 3.33 18.94 -7.48
CA ASN A 188 3.94 19.14 -6.16
C ASN A 188 3.05 19.97 -5.24
N ILE A 189 2.36 21.00 -5.75
CA ILE A 189 1.35 21.74 -4.99
C ILE A 189 0.25 20.80 -4.50
N LEU A 190 -0.33 19.98 -5.38
CA LEU A 190 -1.34 19.00 -5.00
C LEU A 190 -0.84 18.00 -3.95
N ILE A 191 0.41 17.54 -4.04
CA ILE A 191 1.02 16.66 -3.03
C ILE A 191 1.06 17.38 -1.68
N ASN A 192 1.53 18.63 -1.63
CA ASN A 192 1.63 19.41 -0.41
C ASN A 192 0.25 19.64 0.24
N ASP A 193 -0.77 19.96 -0.55
CA ASP A 193 -2.15 20.15 -0.06
C ASP A 193 -2.68 18.84 0.57
N ILE A 194 -2.44 17.70 -0.08
CA ILE A 194 -2.83 16.40 0.45
C ILE A 194 -2.06 16.06 1.72
N LEU A 195 -0.77 16.37 1.80
CA LEU A 195 0.04 16.13 2.99
C LEU A 195 -0.43 16.99 4.16
N LEU A 196 -0.81 18.24 3.93
CA LEU A 196 -1.39 19.12 4.96
C LEU A 196 -2.73 18.56 5.48
N GLU A 197 -3.58 18.07 4.57
CA GLU A 197 -4.83 17.39 4.96
C GLU A 197 -4.53 16.12 5.78
N ASN A 198 -3.54 15.33 5.40
CA ASN A 198 -3.12 14.14 6.14
C ASN A 198 -2.60 14.49 7.56
N GLN A 199 -1.93 15.62 7.74
CA GLN A 199 -1.53 16.09 9.07
C GLN A 199 -2.75 16.36 9.95
N ASN A 200 -3.77 17.04 9.41
CA ASN A 200 -5.02 17.28 10.14
C ASN A 200 -5.77 15.97 10.47
N LEU A 201 -5.82 15.01 9.52
CA LEU A 201 -6.40 13.70 9.75
C LEU A 201 -5.65 12.90 10.81
N SER A 202 -4.32 13.02 10.87
CA SER A 202 -3.51 12.37 11.91
C SER A 202 -3.82 12.88 13.32
N ILE A 203 -4.09 14.17 13.47
CA ILE A 203 -4.52 14.74 14.76
C ILE A 203 -5.83 14.09 15.21
N ILE A 204 -6.79 13.97 14.28
CA ILE A 204 -8.09 13.33 14.57
C ILE A 204 -7.90 11.84 14.89
N GLU A 205 -7.08 11.12 14.11
CA GLU A 205 -6.78 9.70 14.35
C GLU A 205 -6.15 9.49 15.73
N ASN A 206 -5.21 10.35 16.13
CA ASN A 206 -4.59 10.28 17.46
C ASN A 206 -5.62 10.53 18.57
N ALA A 207 -6.48 11.53 18.44
CA ALA A 207 -7.54 11.77 19.41
C ALA A 207 -8.49 10.57 19.57
N ILE A 208 -8.88 9.93 18.44
CA ILE A 208 -9.68 8.71 18.45
C ILE A 208 -8.94 7.57 19.16
N ASN A 209 -7.64 7.42 18.91
CA ASN A 209 -6.82 6.39 19.53
C ASN A 209 -6.71 6.60 21.04
N GLU A 210 -6.51 7.82 21.51
CA GLU A 210 -6.46 8.16 22.94
C GLU A 210 -7.81 7.89 23.61
N GLU A 211 -8.92 8.31 23.00
CA GLU A 211 -10.27 8.01 23.51
C GLU A 211 -10.52 6.51 23.58
N PHE A 212 -10.11 5.76 22.55
CA PHE A 212 -10.29 4.30 22.53
C PHE A 212 -9.49 3.60 23.62
N LEU A 213 -8.19 3.94 23.77
CA LEU A 213 -7.34 3.39 24.83
C LEU A 213 -7.85 3.73 26.23
N PHE A 214 -8.38 4.94 26.41
CA PHE A 214 -8.99 5.33 27.66
C PHE A 214 -10.24 4.50 27.96
N TRP A 215 -11.09 4.26 26.96
CA TRP A 215 -12.25 3.40 27.07
C TRP A 215 -11.88 1.94 27.37
N GLU A 216 -10.89 1.40 26.69
CA GLU A 216 -10.34 0.06 26.92
C GLU A 216 -9.81 -0.10 28.35
N LYS A 217 -9.02 0.86 28.84
CA LYS A 217 -8.49 0.88 30.22
C LYS A 217 -9.59 0.87 31.28
N HIS A 218 -10.78 1.35 30.96
CA HIS A 218 -11.95 1.34 31.84
C HIS A 218 -12.93 0.20 31.49
N ASN A 219 -12.42 -0.93 30.97
CA ASN A 219 -13.17 -2.14 30.64
C ASN A 219 -14.39 -1.87 29.76
N PHE A 220 -14.24 -0.96 28.80
CA PHE A 220 -15.28 -0.58 27.85
C PHE A 220 -16.61 -0.19 28.52
N SER A 221 -16.54 0.51 29.66
CA SER A 221 -17.72 0.91 30.42
C SER A 221 -18.62 1.86 29.64
N GLN A 222 -19.94 1.75 29.88
CA GLN A 222 -20.95 2.63 29.28
C GLN A 222 -20.79 4.09 29.70
N GLU A 223 -20.42 4.33 30.94
CA GLU A 223 -20.20 5.67 31.47
C GLU A 223 -19.13 6.42 30.69
N ILE A 224 -17.97 5.79 30.50
CA ILE A 224 -16.88 6.36 29.68
C ILE A 224 -17.33 6.54 28.24
N PHE A 225 -17.98 5.51 27.65
CA PHE A 225 -18.45 5.58 26.27
C PHE A 225 -19.42 6.74 26.02
N SER A 226 -20.30 7.04 27.00
CA SER A 226 -21.26 8.15 26.88
C SER A 226 -20.59 9.50 26.66
N ASN A 227 -19.37 9.67 27.16
CA ASN A 227 -18.58 10.91 27.11
C ASN A 227 -17.60 10.97 25.93
N LEU A 228 -17.39 9.88 25.16
CA LEU A 228 -16.52 9.90 23.99
C LEU A 228 -17.06 10.85 22.92
N LYS A 229 -16.16 11.59 22.28
CA LYS A 229 -16.49 12.45 21.13
C LYS A 229 -16.60 11.63 19.82
N HIS A 230 -15.72 10.64 19.64
CA HIS A 230 -15.60 9.84 18.42
C HIS A 230 -16.22 8.44 18.59
N LYS A 231 -17.51 8.39 19.01
CA LYS A 231 -18.22 7.13 19.31
C LYS A 231 -18.25 6.14 18.16
N LYS A 232 -18.44 6.65 16.91
CA LYS A 232 -18.54 5.78 15.71
C LYS A 232 -17.22 5.08 15.43
N GLU A 233 -16.14 5.83 15.45
CA GLU A 233 -14.79 5.34 15.21
C GLU A 233 -14.33 4.41 16.33
N SER A 234 -14.69 4.71 17.58
CA SER A 234 -14.38 3.86 18.74
C SER A 234 -15.11 2.52 18.66
N VAL A 235 -16.40 2.50 18.28
CA VAL A 235 -17.16 1.26 18.05
C VAL A 235 -16.58 0.47 16.88
N PHE A 236 -16.24 1.14 15.77
CA PHE A 236 -15.62 0.50 14.62
C PHE A 236 -14.30 -0.18 15.05
N LYS A 237 -13.45 0.54 15.75
CA LYS A 237 -12.17 0.03 16.25
C LYS A 237 -12.34 -1.13 17.23
N PHE A 238 -13.29 -1.02 18.17
CA PHE A 238 -13.62 -2.08 19.11
C PHE A 238 -13.99 -3.39 18.41
N ILE A 239 -14.89 -3.33 17.42
CA ILE A 239 -15.33 -4.55 16.73
C ILE A 239 -14.19 -5.16 15.94
N HIS A 240 -13.37 -4.35 15.24
CA HIS A 240 -12.25 -4.85 14.43
C HIS A 240 -11.04 -5.31 15.26
N SER A 241 -10.97 -4.97 16.57
CA SER A 241 -9.95 -5.58 17.45
C SER A 241 -10.27 -7.03 17.82
N PHE A 242 -11.53 -7.43 17.76
CA PHE A 242 -11.96 -8.80 18.10
C PHE A 242 -12.39 -9.64 16.89
N TYR A 243 -12.76 -9.01 15.78
CA TYR A 243 -13.33 -9.68 14.60
C TYR A 243 -12.74 -9.12 13.29
N ASN A 244 -11.96 -9.92 12.59
CA ASN A 244 -11.17 -9.45 11.44
C ASN A 244 -11.96 -9.21 10.14
N ASP A 245 -13.11 -9.88 9.90
CA ASP A 245 -13.76 -9.88 8.59
C ASP A 245 -15.19 -9.32 8.58
N ILE A 246 -15.56 -8.53 9.59
CA ILE A 246 -16.91 -7.98 9.69
C ILE A 246 -17.04 -6.69 8.89
N LYS A 247 -17.93 -6.69 7.89
CA LYS A 247 -18.32 -5.46 7.18
C LYS A 247 -19.42 -4.74 7.96
N LEU A 248 -19.08 -3.57 8.50
CA LEU A 248 -20.01 -2.72 9.23
C LEU A 248 -20.51 -1.58 8.34
N SER A 249 -21.83 -1.48 8.19
CA SER A 249 -22.46 -0.28 7.61
C SER A 249 -22.58 0.81 8.69
N SER A 250 -22.65 2.08 8.28
CA SER A 250 -22.91 3.19 9.20
C SER A 250 -24.18 3.01 10.02
N GLN A 251 -25.20 2.37 9.43
CA GLN A 251 -26.44 2.03 10.13
C GLN A 251 -26.21 1.04 11.28
N LYS A 252 -25.47 -0.04 11.02
CA LYS A 252 -25.11 -1.02 12.06
C LYS A 252 -24.31 -0.38 13.19
N ILE A 253 -23.34 0.49 12.86
CA ILE A 253 -22.56 1.22 13.87
C ILE A 253 -23.49 2.09 14.74
N ASN A 254 -24.42 2.84 14.12
CA ASN A 254 -25.37 3.65 14.90
C ASN A 254 -26.25 2.77 15.82
N SER A 255 -26.79 1.65 15.32
CA SER A 255 -27.57 0.73 16.15
C SER A 255 -26.77 0.18 17.35
N ILE A 256 -25.47 -0.08 17.15
CA ILE A 256 -24.59 -0.51 18.26
C ILE A 256 -24.39 0.62 19.28
N ILE A 257 -24.21 1.86 18.81
CA ILE A 257 -24.11 3.03 19.69
C ILE A 257 -25.37 3.20 20.51
N ASP A 258 -26.55 3.14 19.87
CA ASP A 258 -27.85 3.25 20.53
C ASP A 258 -28.04 2.13 21.58
N PHE A 259 -27.64 0.90 21.25
CA PHE A 259 -27.64 -0.21 22.20
C PHE A 259 -26.68 0.05 23.37
N ILE A 260 -25.46 0.51 23.12
CA ILE A 260 -24.49 0.84 24.18
C ILE A 260 -25.05 1.92 25.12
N LEU A 261 -25.76 2.91 24.60
CA LEU A 261 -26.30 4.05 25.36
C LEU A 261 -27.67 3.76 26.00
N SER A 262 -28.33 2.65 25.65
CA SER A 262 -29.65 2.32 26.20
C SER A 262 -29.61 2.02 27.70
N LYS A 263 -30.64 2.45 28.42
CA LYS A 263 -30.78 2.21 29.88
C LYS A 263 -31.18 0.76 30.21
N ASN A 264 -31.83 0.06 29.28
CA ASN A 264 -32.39 -1.28 29.48
C ASN A 264 -31.47 -2.37 28.89
N ARG A 265 -30.26 -2.46 29.40
CA ARG A 265 -29.43 -3.63 29.11
C ARG A 265 -29.79 -4.73 30.09
N THR A 266 -30.77 -5.54 29.76
CA THR A 266 -30.89 -6.85 30.39
C THR A 266 -29.83 -7.76 29.76
N SER A 267 -28.71 -7.94 30.43
CA SER A 267 -27.88 -9.11 30.24
C SER A 267 -28.61 -10.30 30.93
N SER A 268 -29.58 -10.85 30.24
CA SER A 268 -30.02 -12.21 30.57
C SER A 268 -29.16 -13.14 29.77
N PHE A 269 -28.16 -13.72 30.36
CA PHE A 269 -27.57 -14.98 29.97
C PHE A 269 -28.37 -16.11 30.57
#